data_0d5a9793e0beba2e3483122a1a74c7d7
#
_entry.id   0d5a9793e0beba2e3483122a1a74c7d7
#
_cell.length_a   1.000
_cell.length_b   1.000
_cell.length_c   1.000
_cell.angle_alpha   90.00
_cell.angle_beta   90.00
_cell.angle_gamma   90.00
#
_symmetry.space_group_name_H-M   'P 1'
#
loop_
_entity.id
_entity.type
_entity.pdbx_description
1 polymer ?
#
loop_
_entity_poly.entity_id
_entity_poly.type
_entity_poly.pdbx_seq_one_letter_code
_entity_poly.pdbx_strand_id
1 'polypeptide(L)'
;RGGAGWSPALWNGALFAMRIGARGQSMVNLKTDNTGQNPSAETERLSVEDILNGGANDYNPAAHLSVGTSSAPLDDTRTRFNRSHMASLNNLRKLSEDYQLSSSLTWGYDRLASDRAARQSWYLADGTRVDTEQESAASCRQQLSARIALKANTERFYMLEKLEASLAWNDLRAVLSGSYPNRQRAEAPAYGIENDLKYIRRTGTRSLTVTSYLKYLTRPQSLDVVRETGSQRQTIADRAFYMNHNAAFGTQAGQFAFAFKGGVSALFRGLVTDLTGTGLGTGAANDLSAGYAGVYLQPGITYRS
;
A
#
# COMPACT_ATOMS: atom_id res chain seq x y z
N ARG A 1 22.70 16.13 2.90
CA ARG A 1 23.46 15.50 4.00
C ARG A 1 23.93 14.14 3.55
N GLY A 2 25.09 13.68 3.98
CA GLY A 2 25.63 12.36 3.66
C GLY A 2 26.64 11.93 4.68
N GLY A 3 26.74 10.61 4.87
CA GLY A 3 27.74 9.94 5.68
C GLY A 3 28.26 8.71 4.94
N ALA A 4 29.49 8.31 5.18
CA ALA A 4 30.10 7.10 4.64
C ALA A 4 31.02 6.45 5.65
N GLY A 5 31.01 5.10 5.68
CA GLY A 5 31.92 4.25 6.47
C GLY A 5 32.71 3.32 5.55
N TRP A 6 33.83 2.79 6.01
CA TRP A 6 34.75 2.07 5.12
C TRP A 6 34.73 0.54 5.25
N SER A 7 34.45 -0.02 6.42
CA SER A 7 34.48 -1.48 6.58
C SER A 7 33.41 -1.97 7.56
N PRO A 8 32.32 -2.53 7.08
CA PRO A 8 31.84 -2.61 5.68
C PRO A 8 31.55 -1.22 5.09
N ALA A 9 31.49 -1.11 3.76
CA ALA A 9 31.16 0.16 3.12
C ALA A 9 29.71 0.54 3.45
N LEU A 10 29.55 1.52 4.33
CA LEU A 10 28.25 2.06 4.76
C LEU A 10 28.07 3.46 4.18
N TRP A 11 26.86 3.77 3.77
CA TRP A 11 26.50 5.11 3.29
C TRP A 11 25.08 5.48 3.69
N ASN A 12 24.92 6.77 3.94
CA ASN A 12 23.62 7.44 4.05
C ASN A 12 23.72 8.75 3.29
N GLY A 13 22.82 8.99 2.36
CA GLY A 13 22.84 10.18 1.52
C GLY A 13 21.41 10.71 1.29
N ALA A 14 21.27 12.03 1.37
CA ALA A 14 20.02 12.72 1.05
C ALA A 14 20.32 14.00 0.26
N LEU A 15 19.63 14.15 -0.87
CA LEU A 15 19.60 15.36 -1.68
C LEU A 15 18.18 15.89 -1.73
N PHE A 16 18.01 17.14 -1.37
CA PHE A 16 16.74 17.86 -1.45
C PHE A 16 16.94 19.12 -2.27
N ALA A 17 16.07 19.33 -3.24
CA ALA A 17 16.02 20.56 -4.02
C ALA A 17 14.57 21.04 -4.14
N MET A 18 14.37 22.34 -3.96
CA MET A 18 13.07 22.97 -4.07
C MET A 18 13.17 24.26 -4.87
N ARG A 19 12.24 24.42 -5.80
CA ARG A 19 12.04 25.65 -6.55
C ARG A 19 10.67 26.23 -6.22
N ILE A 20 10.64 27.49 -5.78
CA ILE A 20 9.41 28.22 -5.49
C ILE A 20 9.31 29.37 -6.50
N GLY A 21 8.14 29.49 -7.11
CA GLY A 21 7.80 30.57 -8.03
C GLY A 21 6.42 31.15 -7.71
N ALA A 22 6.06 32.24 -8.34
CA ALA A 22 4.78 32.94 -8.11
C ALA A 22 3.54 32.05 -8.39
N ARG A 23 3.65 31.10 -9.30
CA ARG A 23 2.53 30.23 -9.72
C ARG A 23 2.72 28.74 -9.39
N GLY A 24 3.77 28.37 -8.67
CA GLY A 24 3.97 26.98 -8.33
C GLY A 24 5.29 26.71 -7.63
N GLN A 25 5.37 25.48 -7.12
CA GLN A 25 6.56 24.95 -6.49
C GLN A 25 6.85 23.56 -7.02
N SER A 26 8.12 23.23 -7.13
CA SER A 26 8.59 21.90 -7.47
C SER A 26 9.61 21.45 -6.45
N MET A 27 9.54 20.19 -6.04
CA MET A 27 10.41 19.62 -5.03
C MET A 27 10.92 18.26 -5.53
N VAL A 28 12.23 18.06 -5.43
CA VAL A 28 12.89 16.78 -5.69
C VAL A 28 13.55 16.32 -4.41
N ASN A 29 13.35 15.06 -4.06
CA ASN A 29 13.98 14.44 -2.91
C ASN A 29 14.58 13.10 -3.37
N LEU A 30 15.89 12.92 -3.13
CA LEU A 30 16.61 11.69 -3.41
C LEU A 30 17.24 11.22 -2.10
N LYS A 31 17.05 9.95 -1.76
CA LYS A 31 17.64 9.33 -0.57
C LYS A 31 18.25 8.00 -0.92
N THR A 32 19.36 7.67 -0.27
CA THR A 32 20.02 6.37 -0.38
C THR A 32 20.57 5.98 0.98
N ASP A 33 20.43 4.72 1.34
CA ASP A 33 20.85 4.21 2.65
C ASP A 33 21.21 2.73 2.60
N ASN A 34 22.24 2.34 3.34
CA ASN A 34 22.55 0.95 3.68
C ASN A 34 22.94 0.76 5.14
N THR A 35 22.53 1.68 6.01
CA THR A 35 22.83 1.68 7.45
C THR A 35 21.70 1.14 8.32
N GLY A 36 20.73 0.43 7.72
CA GLY A 36 19.56 -0.12 8.40
C GLY A 36 18.31 0.75 8.35
N GLN A 37 18.39 1.99 7.81
CA GLN A 37 17.23 2.84 7.66
C GLN A 37 16.48 2.55 6.36
N ASN A 38 15.16 2.69 6.39
CA ASN A 38 14.33 2.56 5.18
C ASN A 38 13.78 3.92 4.76
N PRO A 39 14.41 4.63 3.83
CA PRO A 39 13.93 5.92 3.35
C PRO A 39 12.58 5.82 2.62
N SER A 40 12.22 4.63 2.09
CA SER A 40 10.94 4.42 1.40
C SER A 40 9.75 4.42 2.36
N ALA A 41 9.93 4.13 3.64
CA ALA A 41 8.87 4.17 4.65
C ALA A 41 8.31 5.58 4.88
N GLU A 42 9.08 6.62 4.53
CA GLU A 42 8.60 8.00 4.64
C GLU A 42 7.56 8.36 3.56
N THR A 43 7.45 7.58 2.49
CA THR A 43 6.49 7.80 1.42
C THR A 43 5.08 7.34 1.79
N GLU A 44 4.95 6.51 2.81
CA GLU A 44 3.68 5.97 3.31
C GLU A 44 2.98 6.91 4.30
N ARG A 45 3.55 8.09 4.57
CA ARG A 45 2.96 9.05 5.50
C ARG A 45 1.69 9.67 4.91
N LEU A 46 0.60 9.52 5.66
CA LEU A 46 -0.67 10.20 5.40
C LEU A 46 -0.46 11.72 5.43
N SER A 47 -0.96 12.41 4.42
CA SER A 47 -1.00 13.87 4.47
C SER A 47 -2.08 14.33 5.46
N VAL A 48 -1.91 15.51 6.06
CA VAL A 48 -2.95 16.11 6.91
C VAL A 48 -4.27 16.27 6.12
N GLU A 49 -4.18 16.47 4.82
CA GLU A 49 -5.31 16.58 3.90
C GLU A 49 -6.04 15.23 3.73
N ASP A 50 -5.33 14.11 3.75
CA ASP A 50 -5.91 12.76 3.72
C ASP A 50 -6.66 12.44 5.02
N ILE A 51 -6.14 12.90 6.17
CA ILE A 51 -6.80 12.77 7.48
C ILE A 51 -8.08 13.63 7.55
N LEU A 52 -8.01 14.88 7.10
CA LEU A 52 -9.14 15.82 7.14
C LEU A 52 -10.26 15.45 6.14
N ASN A 53 -9.93 14.80 5.04
CA ASN A 53 -10.91 14.36 4.04
C ASN A 53 -11.56 13.01 4.39
N GLY A 54 -11.23 12.44 5.55
CA GLY A 54 -11.82 11.22 6.09
C GLY A 54 -11.46 10.00 5.25
N GLY A 55 -10.32 9.37 5.54
CA GLY A 55 -9.86 8.12 4.94
C GLY A 55 -10.78 6.90 5.17
N ALA A 56 -12.09 7.13 5.24
CA ALA A 56 -13.10 6.09 5.51
C ALA A 56 -13.33 5.12 4.33
N ASN A 57 -12.67 5.33 3.20
CA ASN A 57 -12.88 4.53 2.00
C ASN A 57 -11.66 3.67 1.62
N ASP A 58 -10.71 3.49 2.53
CA ASP A 58 -9.48 2.74 2.23
C ASP A 58 -9.74 1.23 2.19
N TYR A 59 -10.16 0.75 1.02
CA TYR A 59 -10.22 -0.67 0.74
C TYR A 59 -8.83 -1.21 0.43
N ASN A 60 -8.20 -1.83 1.42
CA ASN A 60 -6.86 -2.42 1.29
C ASN A 60 -6.85 -3.88 1.80
N PRO A 61 -7.24 -4.85 0.96
CA PRO A 61 -7.26 -6.25 1.37
C PRO A 61 -5.84 -6.74 1.69
N ALA A 62 -5.71 -7.61 2.69
CA ALA A 62 -4.44 -8.22 3.06
C ALA A 62 -3.84 -9.05 1.91
N ALA A 63 -2.52 -9.15 1.84
CA ALA A 63 -1.84 -10.09 0.96
C ALA A 63 -2.06 -11.53 1.45
N HIS A 64 -2.24 -12.48 0.53
CA HIS A 64 -2.42 -13.90 0.86
C HIS A 64 -1.11 -14.60 1.16
N LEU A 65 -0.03 -14.23 0.45
CA LEU A 65 1.32 -14.69 0.71
C LEU A 65 2.13 -13.59 1.38
N SER A 66 2.77 -13.92 2.48
CA SER A 66 3.71 -13.02 3.14
C SER A 66 5.08 -13.15 2.46
N VAL A 67 5.59 -12.02 1.99
CA VAL A 67 6.92 -11.93 1.41
C VAL A 67 7.73 -11.00 2.29
N GLY A 68 8.55 -11.56 3.15
CA GLY A 68 9.38 -10.79 4.07
C GLY A 68 10.49 -11.63 4.67
N THR A 69 11.53 -10.97 5.15
CA THR A 69 12.60 -11.59 5.93
C THR A 69 12.23 -11.56 7.41
N SER A 70 12.70 -12.52 8.18
CA SER A 70 12.54 -12.49 9.62
C SER A 70 13.29 -11.30 10.22
N SER A 71 12.69 -10.59 11.18
CA SER A 71 13.33 -9.53 11.94
C SER A 71 13.78 -10.05 13.31
N ALA A 72 14.96 -9.65 13.77
CA ALA A 72 15.38 -9.89 15.14
C ALA A 72 14.73 -8.84 16.08
N PRO A 73 14.51 -9.14 17.36
CA PRO A 73 13.96 -8.21 18.35
C PRO A 73 15.04 -7.18 18.80
N LEU A 74 15.73 -6.60 17.86
CA LEU A 74 16.80 -5.61 18.04
C LEU A 74 16.54 -4.42 17.10
N ASP A 75 17.26 -3.33 17.34
CA ASP A 75 17.19 -2.14 16.49
C ASP A 75 17.53 -2.47 15.02
N ASP A 76 16.74 -1.98 14.10
CA ASP A 76 16.91 -2.20 12.65
C ASP A 76 18.27 -1.79 12.14
N THR A 77 18.88 -0.74 12.71
CA THR A 77 20.24 -0.29 12.35
C THR A 77 21.32 -1.31 12.64
N ARG A 78 21.04 -2.30 13.49
CA ARG A 78 21.98 -3.37 13.87
C ARG A 78 21.71 -4.70 13.18
N THR A 79 20.49 -4.91 12.71
CA THR A 79 20.03 -6.22 12.22
C THR A 79 19.61 -6.20 10.76
N ARG A 80 19.37 -5.02 10.19
CA ARG A 80 18.90 -4.84 8.84
C ARG A 80 20.05 -4.57 7.88
N PHE A 81 20.42 -5.56 7.08
CA PHE A 81 21.36 -5.41 5.98
C PHE A 81 20.61 -4.98 4.72
N ASN A 82 20.46 -3.66 4.54
CA ASN A 82 19.69 -3.10 3.45
C ASN A 82 20.55 -2.41 2.40
N ARG A 83 19.95 -2.22 1.24
CA ARG A 83 20.33 -1.25 0.22
C ARG A 83 19.03 -0.60 -0.26
N SER A 84 18.83 0.63 0.15
CA SER A 84 17.57 1.33 -0.07
C SER A 84 17.81 2.63 -0.84
N HIS A 85 16.97 2.90 -1.80
CA HIS A 85 16.97 4.11 -2.61
C HIS A 85 15.54 4.65 -2.71
N MET A 86 15.40 5.95 -2.67
CA MET A 86 14.12 6.64 -2.88
C MET A 86 14.34 7.88 -3.75
N ALA A 87 13.44 8.08 -4.69
CA ALA A 87 13.34 9.30 -5.48
C ALA A 87 11.90 9.79 -5.45
N SER A 88 11.69 11.08 -5.17
CA SER A 88 10.37 11.69 -5.28
C SER A 88 10.44 13.04 -5.99
N LEU A 89 9.46 13.27 -6.86
CA LEU A 89 9.20 14.52 -7.54
C LEU A 89 7.79 14.98 -7.17
N ASN A 90 7.68 16.15 -6.59
CA ASN A 90 6.40 16.76 -6.23
C ASN A 90 6.31 18.11 -6.93
N ASN A 91 5.18 18.37 -7.54
CA ASN A 91 4.89 19.61 -8.24
C ASN A 91 3.52 20.13 -7.78
N LEU A 92 3.47 21.41 -7.48
CA LEU A 92 2.26 22.14 -7.18
C LEU A 92 2.19 23.34 -8.11
N ARG A 93 1.09 23.47 -8.85
CA ARG A 93 0.89 24.56 -9.80
C ARG A 93 -0.46 25.24 -9.58
N LYS A 94 -0.44 26.53 -9.36
CA LYS A 94 -1.62 27.36 -9.36
C LYS A 94 -2.00 27.65 -10.82
N LEU A 95 -3.13 27.10 -11.27
CA LEU A 95 -3.64 27.28 -12.63
C LEU A 95 -4.36 28.63 -12.77
N SER A 96 -5.15 29.00 -11.72
CA SER A 96 -5.78 30.29 -11.54
C SER A 96 -5.86 30.62 -10.06
N GLU A 97 -6.62 31.64 -9.67
CA GLU A 97 -6.84 31.97 -8.26
C GLU A 97 -7.58 30.85 -7.52
N ASP A 98 -8.51 30.21 -8.20
CA ASP A 98 -9.39 29.20 -7.63
C ASP A 98 -8.91 27.77 -7.89
N TYR A 99 -8.02 27.54 -8.86
CA TYR A 99 -7.63 26.21 -9.31
C TYR A 99 -6.16 25.90 -9.06
N GLN A 100 -5.92 24.76 -8.46
CA GLN A 100 -4.60 24.25 -8.13
C GLN A 100 -4.45 22.81 -8.60
N LEU A 101 -3.36 22.52 -9.29
CA LEU A 101 -2.97 21.17 -9.71
C LEU A 101 -1.75 20.75 -8.91
N SER A 102 -1.83 19.60 -8.28
CA SER A 102 -0.68 18.93 -7.67
C SER A 102 -0.39 17.61 -8.38
N SER A 103 0.88 17.28 -8.51
CA SER A 103 1.32 15.98 -9.01
C SER A 103 2.51 15.49 -8.20
N SER A 104 2.53 14.20 -7.93
CA SER A 104 3.65 13.54 -7.28
C SER A 104 4.00 12.25 -7.99
N LEU A 105 5.29 11.98 -8.10
CA LEU A 105 5.85 10.72 -8.58
C LEU A 105 6.87 10.27 -7.56
N THR A 106 6.71 9.06 -7.03
CA THR A 106 7.61 8.50 -6.04
C THR A 106 8.04 7.11 -6.48
N TRP A 107 9.33 6.88 -6.48
CA TRP A 107 9.95 5.57 -6.69
C TRP A 107 10.75 5.17 -5.47
N GLY A 108 10.59 3.92 -5.07
CA GLY A 108 11.34 3.30 -3.97
C GLY A 108 11.94 1.97 -4.40
N TYR A 109 13.14 1.70 -3.93
CA TYR A 109 13.82 0.42 -4.05
C TYR A 109 14.39 0.05 -2.68
N ASP A 110 14.08 -1.14 -2.20
CA ASP A 110 14.60 -1.67 -0.95
C ASP A 110 15.02 -3.13 -1.16
N ARG A 111 16.29 -3.42 -0.97
CA ARG A 111 16.83 -4.78 -0.91
C ARG A 111 17.27 -5.05 0.51
N LEU A 112 16.76 -6.11 1.08
CA LEU A 112 17.04 -6.53 2.45
C LEU A 112 17.60 -7.95 2.43
N ALA A 113 18.68 -8.19 3.17
CA ALA A 113 19.20 -9.52 3.44
C ALA A 113 19.13 -9.79 4.94
N SER A 114 18.83 -11.02 5.31
CA SER A 114 18.86 -11.48 6.71
C SER A 114 19.38 -12.90 6.80
N ASP A 115 20.17 -13.14 7.84
CA ASP A 115 20.61 -14.46 8.24
C ASP A 115 20.09 -14.74 9.65
N ARG A 116 19.48 -15.88 9.83
CA ARG A 116 18.91 -16.32 11.10
C ARG A 116 19.37 -17.74 11.41
N ALA A 117 19.77 -17.99 12.65
CA ALA A 117 19.97 -19.33 13.17
C ALA A 117 19.06 -19.55 14.36
N ALA A 118 18.35 -20.67 14.37
CA ALA A 118 17.50 -21.11 15.45
C ALA A 118 17.96 -22.50 15.93
N ARG A 119 18.02 -22.68 17.24
CA ARG A 119 18.28 -23.98 17.88
C ARG A 119 17.16 -24.25 18.87
N GLN A 120 16.47 -25.35 18.67
CA GLN A 120 15.39 -25.79 19.55
C GLN A 120 15.78 -27.12 20.19
N SER A 121 15.71 -27.21 21.51
CA SER A 121 15.99 -28.43 22.25
C SER A 121 14.71 -28.95 22.89
N TRP A 122 14.40 -30.21 22.61
CA TRP A 122 13.26 -30.92 23.14
C TRP A 122 13.75 -31.89 24.19
N TYR A 123 13.34 -31.74 25.44
CA TYR A 123 13.66 -32.64 26.54
C TYR A 123 12.56 -33.70 26.63
N LEU A 124 12.82 -34.86 26.02
CA LEU A 124 11.89 -35.99 26.01
C LEU A 124 12.29 -37.02 27.09
N ALA A 125 11.37 -37.92 27.44
CA ALA A 125 11.65 -38.96 28.44
C ALA A 125 12.75 -39.94 28.03
N ASP A 126 12.97 -40.09 26.72
CA ASP A 126 13.96 -40.97 26.10
C ASP A 126 15.27 -40.25 25.72
N GLY A 127 15.38 -38.94 26.00
CA GLY A 127 16.58 -38.15 25.71
C GLY A 127 16.27 -36.74 25.21
N THR A 128 17.34 -36.01 24.90
CA THR A 128 17.23 -34.65 24.35
C THR A 128 17.38 -34.68 22.83
N ARG A 129 16.36 -34.22 22.12
CA ARG A 129 16.41 -33.96 20.68
C ARG A 129 16.74 -32.49 20.44
N VAL A 130 17.69 -32.22 19.58
CA VAL A 130 18.10 -30.86 19.19
C VAL A 130 17.82 -30.67 17.71
N ASP A 131 16.97 -29.73 17.39
CA ASP A 131 16.74 -29.27 16.02
C ASP A 131 17.47 -27.95 15.81
N THR A 132 18.22 -27.84 14.72
CA THR A 132 18.89 -26.63 14.30
C THR A 132 18.37 -26.20 12.94
N GLU A 133 18.06 -24.94 12.79
CA GLU A 133 17.63 -24.33 11.53
C GLU A 133 18.47 -23.10 11.27
N GLN A 134 18.95 -22.97 10.05
CA GLN A 134 19.60 -21.77 9.57
C GLN A 134 18.86 -21.28 8.32
N GLU A 135 18.43 -20.04 8.35
CA GLU A 135 17.74 -19.36 7.26
C GLU A 135 18.62 -18.23 6.74
N SER A 136 18.86 -18.20 5.43
CA SER A 136 19.44 -17.07 4.72
C SER A 136 18.42 -16.58 3.72
N ALA A 137 17.98 -15.35 3.88
CA ALA A 137 16.91 -14.77 3.06
C ALA A 137 17.32 -13.42 2.47
N ALA A 138 16.86 -13.16 1.26
CA ALA A 138 17.00 -11.88 0.59
C ALA A 138 15.68 -11.48 -0.04
N SER A 139 15.19 -10.28 0.29
CA SER A 139 14.03 -9.68 -0.35
C SER A 139 14.40 -8.45 -1.15
N CYS A 140 13.66 -8.22 -2.23
CA CYS A 140 13.75 -7.01 -3.05
C CYS A 140 12.35 -6.46 -3.24
N ARG A 141 12.14 -5.22 -2.82
CA ARG A 141 10.89 -4.47 -3.02
C ARG A 141 11.16 -3.27 -3.90
N GLN A 142 10.40 -3.13 -4.95
CA GLN A 142 10.34 -1.92 -5.75
C GLN A 142 8.91 -1.39 -5.72
N GLN A 143 8.77 -0.09 -5.66
CA GLN A 143 7.46 0.55 -5.70
C GLN A 143 7.53 1.84 -6.53
N LEU A 144 6.48 2.10 -7.27
CA LEU A 144 6.27 3.33 -8.01
C LEU A 144 4.86 3.80 -7.74
N SER A 145 4.69 5.03 -7.27
CA SER A 145 3.39 5.67 -7.12
C SER A 145 3.37 6.99 -7.87
N ALA A 146 2.26 7.23 -8.55
CA ALA A 146 1.99 8.48 -9.25
C ALA A 146 0.63 9.00 -8.79
N ARG A 147 0.57 10.25 -8.35
CA ARG A 147 -0.66 10.91 -7.92
C ARG A 147 -0.82 12.23 -8.65
N ILE A 148 -2.03 12.51 -9.09
CA ILE A 148 -2.44 13.81 -9.62
C ILE A 148 -3.68 14.23 -8.84
N ALA A 149 -3.71 15.48 -8.36
CA ALA A 149 -4.88 16.02 -7.70
C ALA A 149 -5.20 17.42 -8.23
N LEU A 150 -6.47 17.62 -8.57
CA LEU A 150 -7.02 18.91 -8.96
C LEU A 150 -7.92 19.43 -7.83
N LYS A 151 -7.56 20.59 -7.30
CA LYS A 151 -8.33 21.30 -6.30
C LYS A 151 -8.94 22.54 -6.91
N ALA A 152 -10.24 22.70 -6.77
CA ALA A 152 -10.94 23.93 -7.09
C ALA A 152 -11.60 24.48 -5.82
N ASN A 153 -11.41 25.75 -5.54
CA ASN A 153 -12.01 26.41 -4.40
C ASN A 153 -12.55 27.77 -4.84
N THR A 154 -13.76 27.75 -5.41
CA THR A 154 -14.43 28.92 -5.94
C THR A 154 -15.45 29.45 -4.91
N GLU A 155 -16.01 30.61 -5.14
CA GLU A 155 -17.13 31.13 -4.33
C GLU A 155 -18.36 30.22 -4.33
N ARG A 156 -18.56 29.43 -5.39
CA ARG A 156 -19.76 28.61 -5.60
C ARG A 156 -19.60 27.16 -5.19
N PHE A 157 -18.40 26.63 -5.31
CA PHE A 157 -18.13 25.22 -5.01
C PHE A 157 -16.68 24.98 -4.60
N TYR A 158 -16.51 23.92 -3.85
CA TYR A 158 -15.22 23.26 -3.58
C TYR A 158 -15.19 21.91 -4.29
N MET A 159 -14.08 21.59 -4.94
CA MET A 159 -13.84 20.29 -5.56
C MET A 159 -12.40 19.84 -5.27
N LEU A 160 -12.24 18.59 -4.91
CA LEU A 160 -10.97 17.91 -4.83
C LEU A 160 -11.11 16.57 -5.56
N GLU A 161 -10.37 16.43 -6.63
CA GLU A 161 -10.27 15.22 -7.45
C GLU A 161 -8.87 14.66 -7.33
N LYS A 162 -8.72 13.40 -6.92
CA LYS A 162 -7.43 12.71 -6.80
C LYS A 162 -7.45 11.45 -7.66
N LEU A 163 -6.43 11.27 -8.46
CA LEU A 163 -6.15 10.04 -9.19
C LEU A 163 -4.78 9.53 -8.75
N GLU A 164 -4.73 8.29 -8.30
CA GLU A 164 -3.48 7.64 -7.89
C GLU A 164 -3.31 6.30 -8.59
N ALA A 165 -2.10 6.04 -9.07
CA ALA A 165 -1.67 4.75 -9.58
C ALA A 165 -0.50 4.24 -8.73
N SER A 166 -0.55 2.98 -8.31
CA SER A 166 0.47 2.33 -7.51
C SER A 166 0.90 1.01 -8.14
N LEU A 167 2.22 0.82 -8.24
CA LEU A 167 2.84 -0.38 -8.77
C LEU A 167 3.87 -0.84 -7.74
N ALA A 168 3.83 -2.10 -7.35
CA ALA A 168 4.81 -2.69 -6.45
C ALA A 168 5.26 -4.06 -6.97
N TRP A 169 6.53 -4.34 -6.85
CA TRP A 169 7.14 -5.63 -7.15
C TRP A 169 7.92 -6.10 -5.92
N ASN A 170 7.53 -7.25 -5.38
CA ASN A 170 8.17 -7.86 -4.22
C ASN A 170 8.66 -9.26 -4.62
N ASP A 171 9.94 -9.53 -4.38
CA ASP A 171 10.60 -10.82 -4.60
C ASP A 171 11.29 -11.23 -3.30
N LEU A 172 11.14 -12.49 -2.91
CA LEU A 172 11.84 -13.08 -1.79
C LEU A 172 12.53 -14.38 -2.25
N ARG A 173 13.77 -14.57 -1.82
CA ARG A 173 14.49 -15.83 -1.93
C ARG A 173 15.00 -16.20 -0.56
N ALA A 174 14.69 -17.43 -0.13
CA ALA A 174 15.14 -17.96 1.14
C ALA A 174 15.73 -19.36 0.95
N VAL A 175 16.79 -19.64 1.69
CA VAL A 175 17.39 -20.96 1.78
C VAL A 175 17.37 -21.37 3.25
N LEU A 176 16.67 -22.47 3.52
CA LEU A 176 16.62 -23.07 4.84
C LEU A 176 17.52 -24.31 4.82
N SER A 177 18.40 -24.43 5.81
CA SER A 177 19.23 -25.62 6.06
C SER A 177 19.01 -26.11 7.49
N GLY A 178 19.28 -27.39 7.74
CA GLY A 178 19.00 -28.06 9.02
C GLY A 178 18.10 -29.25 8.87
N SER A 179 17.16 -29.47 9.78
CA SER A 179 16.29 -30.66 9.83
C SER A 179 15.36 -30.80 8.62
N TYR A 180 14.96 -29.70 7.99
CA TYR A 180 14.04 -29.67 6.84
C TYR A 180 14.54 -28.72 5.75
N PRO A 181 15.63 -29.06 5.06
CA PRO A 181 16.24 -28.17 4.09
C PRO A 181 15.31 -27.92 2.90
N ASN A 182 15.21 -26.64 2.51
CA ASN A 182 14.41 -26.21 1.37
C ASN A 182 14.89 -24.88 0.82
N ARG A 183 14.50 -24.60 -0.42
CA ARG A 183 14.66 -23.30 -1.06
C ARG A 183 13.28 -22.75 -1.39
N GLN A 184 13.09 -21.48 -1.08
CA GLN A 184 11.84 -20.79 -1.34
C GLN A 184 12.08 -19.60 -2.25
N ARG A 185 11.17 -19.39 -3.17
CA ARG A 185 11.06 -18.16 -3.96
C ARG A 185 9.62 -17.71 -3.96
N ALA A 186 9.39 -16.48 -3.52
CA ALA A 186 8.08 -15.88 -3.53
C ALA A 186 8.11 -14.58 -4.33
N GLU A 187 7.10 -14.39 -5.17
CA GLU A 187 6.85 -13.15 -5.91
C GLU A 187 5.46 -12.64 -5.56
N ALA A 188 5.36 -11.36 -5.20
CA ALA A 188 4.09 -10.76 -4.80
C ALA A 188 3.95 -9.34 -5.36
N PRO A 189 3.84 -9.17 -6.70
CA PRO A 189 3.53 -7.88 -7.26
C PRO A 189 2.12 -7.42 -6.91
N ALA A 190 1.92 -6.10 -6.88
CA ALA A 190 0.63 -5.45 -6.66
C ALA A 190 0.49 -4.23 -7.57
N TYR A 191 -0.65 -4.12 -8.23
CA TYR A 191 -0.96 -3.02 -9.15
C TYR A 191 -2.32 -2.45 -8.80
N GLY A 192 -2.38 -1.14 -8.58
CA GLY A 192 -3.60 -0.46 -8.19
C GLY A 192 -3.78 0.86 -8.90
N ILE A 193 -5.04 1.21 -9.12
CA ILE A 193 -5.46 2.55 -9.53
C ILE A 193 -6.66 2.94 -8.69
N GLU A 194 -6.67 4.16 -8.19
CA GLU A 194 -7.76 4.70 -7.39
C GLU A 194 -8.09 6.13 -7.78
N ASN A 195 -9.34 6.46 -7.63
CA ASN A 195 -9.88 7.79 -7.85
C ASN A 195 -10.72 8.20 -6.64
N ASP A 196 -10.52 9.40 -6.14
CA ASP A 196 -11.25 9.99 -5.01
C ASP A 196 -11.70 11.40 -5.39
N LEU A 197 -13.02 11.59 -5.50
CA LEU A 197 -13.65 12.87 -5.76
C LEU A 197 -14.45 13.34 -4.55
N LYS A 198 -14.25 14.58 -4.15
CA LYS A 198 -15.10 15.32 -3.21
C LYS A 198 -15.56 16.61 -3.86
N TYR A 199 -16.85 16.78 -3.98
CA TYR A 199 -17.48 17.99 -4.51
C TYR A 199 -18.48 18.54 -3.50
N ILE A 200 -18.39 19.83 -3.19
CA ILE A 200 -19.30 20.53 -2.28
C ILE A 200 -19.78 21.80 -2.96
N ARG A 201 -21.08 21.96 -3.09
CA ARG A 201 -21.71 23.18 -3.57
C ARG A 201 -22.65 23.76 -2.52
N ARG A 202 -22.57 25.05 -2.31
CA ARG A 202 -23.47 25.79 -1.41
C ARG A 202 -24.18 26.90 -2.20
N THR A 203 -25.48 27.03 -1.99
CA THR A 203 -26.30 28.07 -2.62
C THR A 203 -27.34 28.51 -1.60
N GLY A 204 -27.11 29.64 -0.96
CA GLY A 204 -27.92 30.12 0.16
C GLY A 204 -27.97 29.09 1.29
N THR A 205 -29.16 28.65 1.67
CA THR A 205 -29.40 27.67 2.74
C THR A 205 -29.25 26.20 2.27
N ARG A 206 -28.92 25.97 0.99
CA ARG A 206 -28.83 24.64 0.40
C ARG A 206 -27.37 24.22 0.25
N SER A 207 -27.09 22.97 0.55
CA SER A 207 -25.79 22.36 0.32
C SER A 207 -25.92 21.04 -0.42
N LEU A 208 -25.03 20.79 -1.37
CA LEU A 208 -24.88 19.51 -2.05
C LEU A 208 -23.44 19.05 -1.84
N THR A 209 -23.25 17.85 -1.29
CA THR A 209 -21.96 17.19 -1.17
C THR A 209 -22.03 15.89 -1.97
N VAL A 210 -21.07 15.69 -2.86
CA VAL A 210 -20.89 14.45 -3.60
C VAL A 210 -19.51 13.91 -3.28
N THR A 211 -19.44 12.63 -2.91
CA THR A 211 -18.18 11.91 -2.77
C THR A 211 -18.21 10.66 -3.64
N SER A 212 -17.14 10.40 -4.32
CA SER A 212 -16.98 9.24 -5.21
C SER A 212 -15.63 8.63 -4.99
N TYR A 213 -15.59 7.35 -4.68
CA TYR A 213 -14.37 6.58 -4.55
C TYR A 213 -14.44 5.34 -5.43
N LEU A 214 -13.39 5.14 -6.22
CA LEU A 214 -13.20 4.00 -7.10
C LEU A 214 -11.82 3.42 -6.87
N LYS A 215 -11.71 2.09 -6.76
CA LYS A 215 -10.42 1.42 -6.67
C LYS A 215 -10.44 0.11 -7.44
N TYR A 216 -9.44 -0.09 -8.26
CA TYR A 216 -9.11 -1.38 -8.86
C TYR A 216 -7.75 -1.83 -8.36
N LEU A 217 -7.65 -3.09 -7.96
CA LEU A 217 -6.44 -3.69 -7.43
C LEU A 217 -6.26 -5.08 -8.00
N THR A 218 -5.04 -5.44 -8.41
CA THR A 218 -4.69 -6.81 -8.77
C THR A 218 -3.37 -7.20 -8.12
N ARG A 219 -3.31 -8.44 -7.58
CA ARG A 219 -2.18 -8.99 -6.84
C ARG A 219 -1.92 -10.42 -7.29
N PRO A 220 -1.21 -10.63 -8.41
CA PRO A 220 -0.72 -11.96 -8.74
C PRO A 220 0.44 -12.32 -7.81
N GLN A 221 0.38 -13.49 -7.19
CA GLN A 221 1.37 -13.96 -6.22
C GLN A 221 1.79 -15.38 -6.57
N SER A 222 3.03 -15.74 -6.30
CA SER A 222 3.53 -17.10 -6.43
C SER A 222 4.50 -17.45 -5.32
N LEU A 223 4.48 -18.72 -4.92
CA LEU A 223 5.45 -19.31 -3.99
C LEU A 223 5.93 -20.64 -4.57
N ASP A 224 7.22 -20.72 -4.81
CA ASP A 224 7.91 -21.95 -5.19
C ASP A 224 8.70 -22.46 -3.97
N VAL A 225 8.50 -23.73 -3.63
CA VAL A 225 9.24 -24.44 -2.57
C VAL A 225 9.89 -25.66 -3.16
N VAL A 226 11.22 -25.73 -3.11
CA VAL A 226 12.02 -26.86 -3.61
C VAL A 226 12.68 -27.55 -2.43
N ARG A 227 12.44 -28.86 -2.30
CA ARG A 227 13.03 -29.78 -1.33
C ARG A 227 13.75 -30.91 -2.07
N GLU A 228 14.56 -31.69 -1.39
CA GLU A 228 15.17 -32.88 -1.96
C GLU A 228 14.16 -33.89 -2.50
N THR A 229 12.99 -33.96 -1.86
CA THR A 229 11.91 -34.89 -2.21
C THR A 229 10.99 -34.38 -3.33
N GLY A 230 11.18 -33.16 -3.84
CA GLY A 230 10.39 -32.59 -4.89
C GLY A 230 10.12 -31.09 -4.76
N SER A 231 9.35 -30.57 -5.68
CA SER A 231 8.99 -29.14 -5.73
C SER A 231 7.49 -28.94 -5.67
N GLN A 232 7.09 -27.84 -5.07
CA GLN A 232 5.70 -27.37 -5.00
C GLN A 232 5.64 -25.92 -5.45
N ARG A 233 4.61 -25.58 -6.20
CA ARG A 233 4.33 -24.21 -6.64
C ARG A 233 2.89 -23.86 -6.34
N GLN A 234 2.70 -22.76 -5.65
CA GLN A 234 1.40 -22.13 -5.42
C GLN A 234 1.34 -20.80 -6.17
N THR A 235 0.25 -20.60 -6.91
CA THR A 235 -0.06 -19.30 -7.52
C THR A 235 -1.38 -18.78 -6.99
N ILE A 236 -1.47 -17.48 -6.84
CA ILE A 236 -2.67 -16.79 -6.38
C ILE A 236 -2.83 -15.55 -7.25
N ALA A 237 -3.99 -15.41 -7.90
CA ALA A 237 -4.39 -14.19 -8.60
C ALA A 237 -5.59 -13.59 -7.87
N ASP A 238 -5.36 -12.48 -7.16
CA ASP A 238 -6.40 -11.71 -6.45
C ASP A 238 -6.67 -10.44 -7.24
N ARG A 239 -7.95 -10.20 -7.58
CA ARG A 239 -8.43 -9.01 -8.26
C ARG A 239 -9.61 -8.44 -7.51
N ALA A 240 -9.63 -7.14 -7.30
CA ALA A 240 -10.73 -6.47 -6.64
C ALA A 240 -11.08 -5.16 -7.33
N PHE A 241 -12.37 -4.93 -7.49
CA PHE A 241 -12.93 -3.64 -7.88
C PHE A 241 -13.87 -3.17 -6.78
N TYR A 242 -13.61 -2.01 -6.23
CA TYR A 242 -14.41 -1.38 -5.19
C TYR A 242 -14.90 -0.01 -5.66
N MET A 243 -16.16 0.28 -5.40
CA MET A 243 -16.73 1.61 -5.60
C MET A 243 -17.62 2.02 -4.43
N ASN A 244 -17.62 3.34 -4.13
CA ASN A 244 -18.50 3.95 -3.13
C ASN A 244 -18.83 5.38 -3.56
N HIS A 245 -20.08 5.60 -3.95
CA HIS A 245 -20.56 6.90 -4.38
C HIS A 245 -21.66 7.39 -3.44
N ASN A 246 -21.53 8.62 -2.96
CA ASN A 246 -22.47 9.22 -2.02
C ASN A 246 -22.86 10.60 -2.49
N ALA A 247 -24.13 10.94 -2.34
CA ALA A 247 -24.63 12.29 -2.48
C ALA A 247 -25.39 12.69 -1.20
N ALA A 248 -25.10 13.86 -0.67
CA ALA A 248 -25.80 14.43 0.47
C ALA A 248 -26.34 15.81 0.10
N PHE A 249 -27.62 15.99 0.26
CA PHE A 249 -28.30 17.27 0.09
C PHE A 249 -28.77 17.78 1.44
N GLY A 250 -28.47 19.03 1.76
CA GLY A 250 -28.94 19.71 2.97
C GLY A 250 -29.68 21.00 2.63
N THR A 251 -30.74 21.28 3.35
CA THR A 251 -31.48 22.56 3.26
C THR A 251 -31.99 22.98 4.63
N GLN A 252 -32.17 24.26 4.83
CA GLN A 252 -32.72 24.82 6.07
C GLN A 252 -33.98 25.62 5.75
N ALA A 253 -35.05 25.38 6.52
CA ALA A 253 -36.32 26.11 6.45
C ALA A 253 -36.75 26.47 7.88
N GLY A 254 -36.65 27.74 8.24
CA GLY A 254 -36.92 28.23 9.61
C GLY A 254 -35.97 27.54 10.62
N GLN A 255 -36.56 26.97 11.67
CA GLN A 255 -35.84 26.24 12.74
C GLN A 255 -35.51 24.77 12.36
N PHE A 256 -35.93 24.30 11.19
CA PHE A 256 -35.69 22.93 10.74
C PHE A 256 -34.55 22.87 9.74
N ALA A 257 -33.61 21.95 9.96
CA ALA A 257 -32.60 21.55 9.00
C ALA A 257 -32.92 20.13 8.48
N PHE A 258 -33.00 20.00 7.18
CA PHE A 258 -33.25 18.74 6.48
C PHE A 258 -31.96 18.27 5.83
N ALA A 259 -31.65 17.00 6.00
CA ALA A 259 -30.52 16.33 5.36
C ALA A 259 -30.99 15.06 4.67
N PHE A 260 -30.62 14.87 3.42
CA PHE A 260 -30.87 13.64 2.66
C PHE A 260 -29.53 13.13 2.16
N LYS A 261 -29.14 11.95 2.59
CA LYS A 261 -27.95 11.27 2.12
C LYS A 261 -28.32 9.98 1.44
N GLY A 262 -27.79 9.75 0.26
CA GLY A 262 -27.94 8.51 -0.47
C GLY A 262 -26.62 8.08 -1.06
N GLY A 263 -26.46 6.78 -1.28
CA GLY A 263 -25.25 6.27 -1.87
C GLY A 263 -25.39 4.86 -2.41
N VAL A 264 -24.41 4.51 -3.23
CA VAL A 264 -24.22 3.18 -3.82
C VAL A 264 -22.84 2.71 -3.46
N SER A 265 -22.70 1.49 -3.00
CA SER A 265 -21.40 0.82 -2.82
C SER A 265 -21.41 -0.55 -3.47
N ALA A 266 -20.30 -0.94 -4.08
CA ALA A 266 -20.12 -2.30 -4.58
C ALA A 266 -18.67 -2.76 -4.42
N LEU A 267 -18.52 -4.06 -4.20
CA LEU A 267 -17.25 -4.76 -4.21
C LEU A 267 -17.41 -6.00 -5.08
N PHE A 268 -16.52 -6.16 -6.04
CA PHE A 268 -16.37 -7.37 -6.84
C PHE A 268 -14.96 -7.87 -6.65
N ARG A 269 -14.81 -9.13 -6.24
CA ARG A 269 -13.52 -9.76 -5.99
C ARG A 269 -13.46 -11.12 -6.67
N GLY A 270 -12.36 -11.39 -7.38
CA GLY A 270 -12.01 -12.68 -7.92
C GLY A 270 -10.72 -13.19 -7.31
N LEU A 271 -10.70 -14.43 -6.86
CA LEU A 271 -9.54 -15.11 -6.29
C LEU A 271 -9.35 -16.44 -6.99
N VAL A 272 -8.29 -16.56 -7.79
CA VAL A 272 -7.90 -17.81 -8.43
C VAL A 272 -6.64 -18.32 -7.74
N THR A 273 -6.66 -19.57 -7.30
CA THR A 273 -5.50 -20.22 -6.67
C THR A 273 -5.22 -21.54 -7.35
N ASP A 274 -3.95 -21.85 -7.52
CA ASP A 274 -3.49 -23.13 -8.06
C ASP A 274 -2.28 -23.64 -7.26
N LEU A 275 -2.31 -24.91 -6.89
CA LEU A 275 -1.23 -25.60 -6.20
C LEU A 275 -0.83 -26.84 -7.01
N THR A 276 0.39 -26.83 -7.50
CA THR A 276 0.98 -27.94 -8.28
C THR A 276 2.26 -28.44 -7.61
N GLY A 277 2.67 -29.65 -7.88
CA GLY A 277 3.96 -30.13 -7.41
C GLY A 277 4.07 -31.64 -7.27
N THR A 278 5.28 -32.09 -6.97
CA THR A 278 5.62 -33.50 -6.78
C THR A 278 4.98 -34.02 -5.50
N GLY A 279 4.36 -35.21 -5.56
CA GLY A 279 3.73 -35.85 -4.40
C GLY A 279 2.29 -35.36 -4.09
N LEU A 280 1.81 -34.37 -4.82
CA LEU A 280 0.39 -34.00 -4.85
C LEU A 280 -0.26 -34.80 -5.98
N GLY A 281 -1.12 -35.74 -5.69
CA GLY A 281 -1.74 -36.65 -6.68
C GLY A 281 -2.44 -35.88 -7.81
N THR A 282 -3.44 -35.06 -7.49
CA THR A 282 -4.05 -34.06 -8.36
C THR A 282 -3.78 -32.68 -7.76
N GLY A 283 -3.37 -31.71 -8.57
CA GLY A 283 -3.21 -30.32 -8.12
C GLY A 283 -4.52 -29.79 -7.51
N ALA A 284 -4.42 -28.88 -6.56
CA ALA A 284 -5.57 -28.23 -5.96
C ALA A 284 -5.73 -26.83 -6.58
N ALA A 285 -6.86 -26.60 -7.25
CA ALA A 285 -7.21 -25.33 -7.84
C ALA A 285 -8.54 -24.81 -7.28
N ASN A 286 -8.64 -23.52 -7.05
CA ASN A 286 -9.88 -22.83 -6.68
C ASN A 286 -10.07 -21.62 -7.57
N ASP A 287 -11.31 -21.37 -7.95
CA ASP A 287 -11.77 -20.15 -8.62
C ASP A 287 -12.97 -19.61 -7.84
N LEU A 288 -12.74 -18.56 -7.07
CA LEU A 288 -13.74 -17.97 -6.20
C LEU A 288 -14.05 -16.56 -6.69
N SER A 289 -15.33 -16.28 -6.87
CA SER A 289 -15.81 -14.93 -7.10
C SER A 289 -16.79 -14.53 -6.01
N ALA A 290 -16.65 -13.33 -5.50
CA ALA A 290 -17.54 -12.75 -4.52
C ALA A 290 -17.86 -11.31 -4.90
N GLY A 291 -19.09 -10.91 -4.69
CA GLY A 291 -19.51 -9.53 -4.93
C GLY A 291 -20.67 -9.15 -4.05
N TYR A 292 -20.73 -7.90 -3.70
CA TYR A 292 -21.93 -7.28 -3.17
C TYR A 292 -22.14 -5.91 -3.82
N ALA A 293 -23.40 -5.50 -3.91
CA ALA A 293 -23.78 -4.14 -4.23
C ALA A 293 -24.88 -3.71 -3.27
N GLY A 294 -24.79 -2.49 -2.79
CA GLY A 294 -25.76 -1.94 -1.85
C GLY A 294 -26.13 -0.50 -2.21
N VAL A 295 -27.39 -0.15 -1.98
CA VAL A 295 -27.90 1.21 -2.08
C VAL A 295 -28.46 1.59 -0.71
N TYR A 296 -28.25 2.81 -0.28
CA TYR A 296 -28.81 3.30 0.96
C TYR A 296 -29.37 4.71 0.80
N LEU A 297 -30.39 5.01 1.59
CA LEU A 297 -30.97 6.33 1.75
C LEU A 297 -31.08 6.64 3.25
N GLN A 298 -30.63 7.82 3.64
CA GLN A 298 -30.63 8.27 5.03
C GLN A 298 -31.23 9.69 5.09
N PRO A 299 -32.53 9.83 5.38
CA PRO A 299 -33.12 11.11 5.70
C PRO A 299 -32.74 11.55 7.13
N GLY A 300 -32.58 12.85 7.33
CA GLY A 300 -32.31 13.45 8.63
C GLY A 300 -33.06 14.76 8.79
N ILE A 301 -33.62 15.00 9.97
CA ILE A 301 -34.28 16.25 10.34
C ILE A 301 -33.69 16.68 11.70
N THR A 302 -33.27 17.91 11.79
CA THR A 302 -32.75 18.51 13.03
C THR A 302 -33.55 19.79 13.33
N TYR A 303 -34.07 19.90 14.55
CA TYR A 303 -34.71 21.10 15.06
C TYR A 303 -33.64 21.93 15.81
N ARG A 304 -33.61 23.23 15.56
CA ARG A 304 -32.76 24.19 16.25
C ARG A 304 -33.66 25.10 17.08
N SER A 305 -33.59 24.93 18.39
CA SER A 305 -34.24 25.80 19.37
C SER A 305 -33.49 27.11 19.52
#